data_a077c463a90b326644919e44571c37fc
#
_entry.id   a077c463a90b326644919e44571c37fc
#
_cell.length_a   1.000
_cell.length_b   1.000
_cell.length_c   1.000
_cell.angle_alpha   90.00
_cell.angle_beta   90.00
_cell.angle_gamma   90.00
#
_symmetry.space_group_name_H-M   'P 1'
#
loop_
_entity.id
_entity.type
_entity.pdbx_description
1 polymer ?
#
loop_
_entity_poly.entity_id
_entity_poly.type
_entity_poly.pdbx_seq_one_letter_code
_entity_poly.pdbx_strand_id
1 'polypeptide(L)'
;MLAVALGGILFSQSLTEDQQILITSDAFHRGDFAAAKQGYLHLYKETNNILYAKEAAVSAASLGDINTAVKLAMLYRKITKDKTDVSINKILVDNYIQTGQTDKAIALLESIRREDKSLMLDDVLGSLYLSQKRYDKAFSLLNKLYNQTHSEDSLEKLITIYFMQNSHQEAVNLLSSHLKDYGCSPDLCQRAYNTLIQSNELQRAKDIFGTLYEKDPVVQNAQLYIAVLVALKEFNTAQKIAQNYPFDRRLLLDLYTAQKKFALAAKQASLIYNEKKDPSFLALEAIYTYEHLNTIHTPPKKSEIIKITQKLERAIVERTQNLKRTKESLNTQDAFFYNFLGYSLIDYDLDIKKGIAYVKTALQLEPDSVFYLDSLAWGYYKLGQCAQAKDTFAKIDSAELKGQSELQEHASAIAKCH
;
A
#
# COMPACT_ATOMS: atom_id res chain seq x y z
N MET A 1 4.20 -86.89 -26.99
CA MET A 1 4.06 -85.46 -27.37
C MET A 1 5.18 -84.71 -26.67
N LEU A 2 6.23 -84.36 -27.44
CA LEU A 2 7.34 -83.57 -26.98
C LEU A 2 6.98 -82.11 -27.07
N ALA A 3 7.05 -81.40 -25.95
CA ALA A 3 6.99 -79.92 -25.89
C ALA A 3 8.41 -79.40 -25.92
N VAL A 4 8.82 -78.81 -27.01
CA VAL A 4 10.09 -78.10 -27.15
C VAL A 4 9.93 -76.72 -26.53
N ALA A 5 10.61 -76.53 -25.41
CA ALA A 5 10.74 -75.20 -24.79
C ALA A 5 11.81 -74.40 -25.54
N LEU A 6 11.40 -73.48 -26.40
CA LEU A 6 12.30 -72.46 -26.95
C LEU A 6 12.53 -71.37 -25.90
N GLY A 7 13.64 -71.52 -25.20
CA GLY A 7 14.18 -70.47 -24.35
C GLY A 7 14.73 -69.32 -25.19
N GLY A 8 13.94 -68.29 -25.36
CA GLY A 8 14.42 -67.03 -25.97
C GLY A 8 15.35 -66.34 -25.01
N ILE A 9 16.63 -66.37 -25.30
CA ILE A 9 17.64 -65.52 -24.65
C ILE A 9 17.41 -64.10 -25.17
N LEU A 10 16.69 -63.29 -24.40
CA LEU A 10 16.61 -61.84 -24.62
C LEU A 10 17.99 -61.27 -24.27
N PHE A 11 18.86 -61.15 -25.29
CA PHE A 11 19.99 -60.26 -25.19
C PHE A 11 19.45 -58.84 -25.07
N SER A 12 19.45 -58.29 -23.86
CA SER A 12 19.34 -56.86 -23.68
C SER A 12 20.62 -56.25 -24.27
N GLN A 13 20.55 -55.80 -25.52
CA GLN A 13 21.62 -55.00 -26.08
C GLN A 13 21.72 -53.75 -25.24
N SER A 14 22.83 -53.57 -24.51
CA SER A 14 23.15 -52.30 -23.89
C SER A 14 23.21 -51.24 -25.02
N LEU A 15 22.52 -50.14 -24.83
CA LEU A 15 22.56 -49.00 -25.76
C LEU A 15 24.01 -48.56 -25.93
N THR A 16 24.42 -48.29 -27.17
CA THR A 16 25.73 -47.68 -27.43
C THR A 16 25.80 -46.27 -26.81
N GLU A 17 27.00 -45.78 -26.59
CA GLU A 17 27.21 -44.41 -26.07
C GLU A 17 26.47 -43.39 -26.93
N ASP A 18 26.54 -43.45 -28.26
CA ASP A 18 25.86 -42.54 -29.17
C ASP A 18 24.33 -42.61 -29.03
N GLN A 19 23.75 -43.80 -28.88
CA GLN A 19 22.33 -43.98 -28.66
C GLN A 19 21.91 -43.37 -27.29
N GLN A 20 22.69 -43.55 -26.24
CA GLN A 20 22.43 -42.95 -24.93
C GLN A 20 22.54 -41.43 -24.96
N ILE A 21 23.52 -40.88 -25.68
CA ILE A 21 23.66 -39.42 -25.88
C ILE A 21 22.41 -38.87 -26.58
N LEU A 22 21.98 -39.52 -27.68
CA LEU A 22 20.83 -39.05 -28.43
C LEU A 22 19.56 -39.03 -27.59
N ILE A 23 19.25 -40.10 -26.85
CA ILE A 23 18.07 -40.21 -26.00
C ILE A 23 18.14 -39.17 -24.87
N THR A 24 19.31 -39.02 -24.27
CA THR A 24 19.49 -38.07 -23.15
C THR A 24 19.39 -36.61 -23.59
N SER A 25 19.98 -36.28 -24.75
CA SER A 25 19.89 -34.95 -25.34
C SER A 25 18.45 -34.63 -25.77
N ASP A 26 17.74 -35.60 -26.35
CA ASP A 26 16.31 -35.41 -26.70
C ASP A 26 15.44 -35.17 -25.45
N ALA A 27 15.68 -35.90 -24.35
CA ALA A 27 15.01 -35.66 -23.07
C ALA A 27 15.27 -34.24 -22.58
N PHE A 28 16.49 -33.72 -22.65
CA PHE A 28 16.84 -32.35 -22.27
C PHE A 28 16.05 -31.34 -23.14
N HIS A 29 16.04 -31.49 -24.47
CA HIS A 29 15.36 -30.57 -25.36
C HIS A 29 13.83 -30.57 -25.21
N ARG A 30 13.26 -31.69 -24.77
CA ARG A 30 11.82 -31.78 -24.46
C ARG A 30 11.47 -31.26 -23.06
N GLY A 31 12.47 -30.81 -22.27
CA GLY A 31 12.26 -30.31 -20.92
C GLY A 31 12.17 -31.40 -19.85
N ASP A 32 12.42 -32.68 -20.21
CA ASP A 32 12.52 -33.77 -19.22
C ASP A 32 13.90 -33.76 -18.59
N PHE A 33 14.15 -32.74 -17.76
CA PHE A 33 15.43 -32.54 -17.10
C PHE A 33 15.76 -33.63 -16.07
N ALA A 34 14.76 -34.36 -15.57
CA ALA A 34 14.97 -35.48 -14.68
C ALA A 34 15.61 -36.67 -15.42
N ALA A 35 15.05 -37.06 -16.56
CA ALA A 35 15.61 -38.09 -17.41
C ALA A 35 16.97 -37.67 -17.98
N ALA A 36 17.10 -36.42 -18.45
CA ALA A 36 18.36 -35.88 -18.96
C ALA A 36 19.50 -35.98 -17.90
N LYS A 37 19.22 -35.50 -16.66
CA LYS A 37 20.16 -35.59 -15.54
C LYS A 37 20.62 -37.03 -15.31
N GLN A 38 19.69 -37.97 -15.24
CA GLN A 38 20.01 -39.39 -15.02
C GLN A 38 20.85 -39.99 -16.15
N GLY A 39 20.47 -39.70 -17.41
CA GLY A 39 21.18 -40.16 -18.59
C GLY A 39 22.62 -39.65 -18.66
N TYR A 40 22.82 -38.33 -18.44
CA TYR A 40 24.17 -37.76 -18.42
C TYR A 40 25.01 -38.24 -17.24
N LEU A 41 24.42 -38.48 -16.05
CA LEU A 41 25.14 -39.10 -14.93
C LEU A 41 25.54 -40.54 -15.23
N HIS A 42 24.70 -41.31 -15.92
CA HIS A 42 25.04 -42.66 -16.35
C HIS A 42 26.20 -42.64 -17.35
N LEU A 43 26.13 -41.81 -18.40
CA LEU A 43 27.19 -41.60 -19.37
C LEU A 43 28.50 -41.19 -18.69
N TYR A 44 28.46 -40.27 -17.74
CA TYR A 44 29.64 -39.86 -16.98
C TYR A 44 30.25 -41.05 -16.19
N LYS A 45 29.39 -41.87 -15.57
CA LYS A 45 29.84 -43.03 -14.79
C LYS A 45 30.54 -44.11 -15.66
N GLU A 46 29.99 -44.34 -16.85
CA GLU A 46 30.51 -45.38 -17.76
C GLU A 46 31.78 -44.92 -18.50
N THR A 47 31.84 -43.65 -18.92
CA THR A 47 32.94 -43.16 -19.78
C THR A 47 33.99 -42.34 -19.05
N ASN A 48 33.69 -41.89 -17.82
CA ASN A 48 34.50 -40.92 -17.08
C ASN A 48 34.77 -39.61 -17.83
N ASN A 49 33.97 -39.33 -18.89
CA ASN A 49 34.09 -38.10 -19.65
C ASN A 49 33.42 -36.94 -18.89
N ILE A 50 34.24 -35.98 -18.46
CA ILE A 50 33.80 -34.84 -17.62
C ILE A 50 32.76 -33.93 -18.29
N LEU A 51 32.63 -33.96 -19.63
CA LEU A 51 31.62 -33.19 -20.35
C LEU A 51 30.21 -33.67 -20.02
N TYR A 52 30.02 -34.99 -19.81
CA TYR A 52 28.69 -35.49 -19.37
C TYR A 52 28.36 -35.06 -17.94
N ALA A 53 29.35 -34.90 -17.07
CA ALA A 53 29.14 -34.31 -15.75
C ALA A 53 28.71 -32.83 -15.84
N LYS A 54 29.23 -32.09 -16.83
CA LYS A 54 28.79 -30.74 -17.14
C LYS A 54 27.31 -30.70 -17.56
N GLU A 55 26.95 -31.55 -18.55
CA GLU A 55 25.56 -31.62 -19.04
C GLU A 55 24.56 -32.08 -17.93
N ALA A 56 25.03 -33.02 -17.06
CA ALA A 56 24.27 -33.42 -15.89
C ALA A 56 24.07 -32.25 -14.88
N ALA A 57 25.12 -31.41 -14.72
CA ALA A 57 24.99 -30.22 -13.87
C ALA A 57 23.96 -29.22 -14.41
N VAL A 58 23.98 -28.97 -15.71
CA VAL A 58 23.01 -28.10 -16.39
C VAL A 58 21.60 -28.65 -16.25
N SER A 59 21.43 -29.97 -16.51
CA SER A 59 20.13 -30.65 -16.35
C SER A 59 19.60 -30.58 -14.90
N ALA A 60 20.49 -30.78 -13.93
CA ALA A 60 20.19 -30.69 -12.50
C ALA A 60 19.74 -29.26 -12.12
N ALA A 61 20.43 -28.23 -12.63
CA ALA A 61 20.08 -26.85 -12.40
C ALA A 61 18.69 -26.51 -12.98
N SER A 62 18.41 -26.95 -14.22
CA SER A 62 17.10 -26.76 -14.87
C SER A 62 15.98 -27.51 -14.14
N LEU A 63 16.29 -28.61 -13.44
CA LEU A 63 15.34 -29.35 -12.59
C LEU A 63 15.12 -28.69 -11.21
N GLY A 64 15.96 -27.73 -10.81
CA GLY A 64 15.97 -27.15 -9.45
C GLY A 64 16.73 -28.00 -8.42
N ASP A 65 17.45 -29.04 -8.84
CA ASP A 65 18.33 -29.86 -7.97
C ASP A 65 19.68 -29.15 -7.80
N ILE A 66 19.67 -28.06 -7.05
CA ILE A 66 20.82 -27.15 -6.89
C ILE A 66 22.01 -27.87 -6.27
N ASN A 67 21.76 -28.76 -5.30
CA ASN A 67 22.86 -29.49 -4.63
C ASN A 67 23.66 -30.35 -5.61
N THR A 68 22.97 -31.10 -6.46
CA THR A 68 23.61 -31.92 -7.49
C THR A 68 24.30 -31.05 -8.54
N ALA A 69 23.59 -29.98 -9.01
CA ALA A 69 24.15 -29.06 -9.98
C ALA A 69 25.46 -28.43 -9.53
N VAL A 70 25.49 -27.90 -8.31
CA VAL A 70 26.70 -27.28 -7.72
C VAL A 70 27.83 -28.30 -7.54
N LYS A 71 27.50 -29.49 -7.03
CA LYS A 71 28.52 -30.55 -6.84
C LYS A 71 29.22 -30.94 -8.16
N LEU A 72 28.43 -31.10 -9.22
CA LEU A 72 28.94 -31.45 -10.54
C LEU A 72 29.66 -30.26 -11.19
N ALA A 73 29.17 -29.04 -11.05
CA ALA A 73 29.83 -27.84 -11.53
C ALA A 73 31.21 -27.64 -10.88
N MET A 74 31.30 -27.84 -9.56
CA MET A 74 32.58 -27.79 -8.85
C MET A 74 33.52 -28.90 -9.29
N LEU A 75 33.02 -30.12 -9.53
CA LEU A 75 33.79 -31.24 -10.05
C LEU A 75 34.37 -30.92 -11.43
N TYR A 76 33.52 -30.45 -12.36
CA TYR A 76 33.94 -30.02 -13.70
C TYR A 76 35.07 -29.00 -13.60
N ARG A 77 34.90 -27.96 -12.81
CA ARG A 77 35.90 -26.89 -12.62
C ARG A 77 37.21 -27.37 -12.02
N LYS A 78 37.14 -28.35 -11.09
CA LYS A 78 38.34 -28.96 -10.46
C LYS A 78 39.16 -29.76 -11.48
N ILE A 79 38.49 -30.49 -12.37
CA ILE A 79 39.13 -31.39 -13.33
C ILE A 79 39.67 -30.61 -14.53
N THR A 80 38.81 -29.80 -15.16
CA THR A 80 39.18 -29.06 -16.38
C THR A 80 40.03 -27.82 -16.10
N LYS A 81 39.94 -27.28 -14.87
CA LYS A 81 40.48 -25.97 -14.47
C LYS A 81 39.93 -24.82 -15.31
N ASP A 82 38.92 -25.09 -16.13
CA ASP A 82 38.24 -24.09 -16.92
C ASP A 82 37.38 -23.19 -16.00
N LYS A 83 37.68 -21.87 -16.03
CA LYS A 83 36.96 -20.84 -15.28
C LYS A 83 36.07 -19.97 -16.19
N THR A 84 36.05 -20.28 -17.49
CA THR A 84 35.35 -19.46 -18.48
C THR A 84 34.02 -20.06 -18.91
N ASP A 85 33.74 -21.34 -18.64
CA ASP A 85 32.49 -21.99 -18.99
C ASP A 85 31.29 -21.26 -18.40
N VAL A 86 30.48 -20.64 -19.28
CA VAL A 86 29.36 -19.78 -18.91
C VAL A 86 28.26 -20.55 -18.16
N SER A 87 27.93 -21.77 -18.60
CA SER A 87 26.86 -22.57 -17.99
C SER A 87 27.24 -22.99 -16.56
N ILE A 88 28.46 -23.44 -16.36
CA ILE A 88 28.98 -23.77 -15.03
C ILE A 88 29.06 -22.53 -14.14
N ASN A 89 29.49 -21.41 -14.69
CA ASN A 89 29.58 -20.16 -13.96
C ASN A 89 28.21 -19.66 -13.51
N LYS A 90 27.18 -19.76 -14.33
CA LYS A 90 25.80 -19.42 -13.95
C LYS A 90 25.33 -20.25 -12.76
N ILE A 91 25.51 -21.57 -12.79
CA ILE A 91 25.16 -22.47 -11.67
C ILE A 91 25.86 -22.04 -10.37
N LEU A 92 27.15 -21.72 -10.45
CA LEU A 92 27.91 -21.30 -9.27
C LEU A 92 27.55 -19.93 -8.76
N VAL A 93 27.20 -18.98 -9.65
CA VAL A 93 26.68 -17.64 -9.27
C VAL A 93 25.38 -17.79 -8.50
N ASP A 94 24.42 -18.55 -9.02
CA ASP A 94 23.12 -18.77 -8.35
C ASP A 94 23.31 -19.36 -6.95
N ASN A 95 24.19 -20.36 -6.83
CA ASN A 95 24.53 -20.93 -5.53
C ASN A 95 25.16 -19.91 -4.58
N TYR A 96 26.10 -19.09 -5.06
CA TYR A 96 26.73 -18.07 -4.21
C TYR A 96 25.74 -17.00 -3.75
N ILE A 97 24.78 -16.62 -4.61
CA ILE A 97 23.71 -15.70 -4.24
C ILE A 97 22.82 -16.33 -3.15
N GLN A 98 22.32 -17.56 -3.38
CA GLN A 98 21.44 -18.26 -2.45
C GLN A 98 22.09 -18.54 -1.08
N THR A 99 23.40 -18.78 -1.07
CA THR A 99 24.16 -19.05 0.17
C THR A 99 24.76 -17.78 0.81
N GLY A 100 24.40 -16.58 0.31
CA GLY A 100 24.88 -15.31 0.85
C GLY A 100 26.36 -15.00 0.59
N GLN A 101 27.01 -15.78 -0.29
CA GLN A 101 28.43 -15.57 -0.65
C GLN A 101 28.57 -14.51 -1.75
N THR A 102 28.01 -13.33 -1.50
CA THR A 102 27.80 -12.26 -2.49
C THR A 102 29.11 -11.81 -3.16
N ASP A 103 30.21 -11.69 -2.43
CA ASP A 103 31.50 -11.30 -3.04
C ASP A 103 32.02 -12.32 -4.05
N LYS A 104 31.78 -13.61 -3.83
CA LYS A 104 32.16 -14.66 -4.80
C LYS A 104 31.24 -14.61 -6.03
N ALA A 105 29.95 -14.35 -5.84
CA ALA A 105 29.03 -14.15 -6.95
C ALA A 105 29.44 -12.95 -7.80
N ILE A 106 29.75 -11.82 -7.18
CA ILE A 106 30.21 -10.59 -7.86
C ILE A 106 31.50 -10.88 -8.65
N ALA A 107 32.52 -11.47 -8.03
CA ALA A 107 33.79 -11.75 -8.70
C ALA A 107 33.61 -12.66 -9.93
N LEU A 108 32.69 -13.63 -9.84
CA LEU A 108 32.41 -14.55 -10.93
C LEU A 108 31.62 -13.86 -12.05
N LEU A 109 30.61 -13.04 -11.71
CA LEU A 109 29.84 -12.23 -12.66
C LEU A 109 30.73 -11.18 -13.38
N GLU A 110 31.63 -10.53 -12.67
CA GLU A 110 32.63 -9.62 -13.27
C GLU A 110 33.50 -10.34 -14.30
N SER A 111 33.86 -11.63 -14.05
CA SER A 111 34.64 -12.42 -15.01
C SER A 111 33.81 -12.77 -16.25
N ILE A 112 32.56 -13.18 -16.08
CA ILE A 112 31.63 -13.48 -17.21
C ILE A 112 31.39 -12.23 -18.06
N ARG A 113 31.21 -11.08 -17.41
CA ARG A 113 30.88 -9.80 -18.08
C ARG A 113 32.00 -9.29 -19.02
N ARG A 114 33.21 -9.76 -18.88
CA ARG A 114 34.31 -9.41 -19.80
C ARG A 114 34.04 -9.92 -21.23
N GLU A 115 33.39 -11.06 -21.34
CA GLU A 115 33.07 -11.75 -22.59
C GLU A 115 31.59 -11.53 -22.99
N ASP A 116 30.69 -11.59 -22.04
CA ASP A 116 29.23 -11.39 -22.22
C ASP A 116 28.82 -10.04 -21.61
N LYS A 117 28.49 -9.08 -22.47
CA LYS A 117 28.03 -7.73 -22.07
C LYS A 117 26.50 -7.60 -22.09
N SER A 118 25.80 -8.70 -21.81
CA SER A 118 24.33 -8.69 -21.79
C SER A 118 23.76 -7.80 -20.70
N LEU A 119 22.61 -7.20 -20.98
CA LEU A 119 21.88 -6.36 -20.02
C LEU A 119 21.45 -7.14 -18.78
N MET A 120 21.16 -8.45 -18.93
CA MET A 120 20.81 -9.31 -17.81
C MET A 120 21.97 -9.40 -16.80
N LEU A 121 23.21 -9.49 -17.27
CA LEU A 121 24.37 -9.51 -16.37
C LEU A 121 24.59 -8.15 -15.71
N ASP A 122 24.39 -7.07 -16.45
CA ASP A 122 24.46 -5.70 -15.89
C ASP A 122 23.40 -5.51 -14.79
N ASP A 123 22.20 -6.06 -14.95
CA ASP A 123 21.13 -5.97 -13.97
C ASP A 123 21.46 -6.79 -12.69
N VAL A 124 21.82 -8.04 -12.84
CA VAL A 124 22.16 -8.92 -11.68
C VAL A 124 23.35 -8.34 -10.91
N LEU A 125 24.40 -7.94 -11.62
CA LEU A 125 25.61 -7.38 -10.99
C LEU A 125 25.32 -6.02 -10.34
N GLY A 126 24.53 -5.16 -10.98
CA GLY A 126 24.09 -3.89 -10.43
C GLY A 126 23.27 -4.07 -9.15
N SER A 127 22.35 -5.04 -9.14
CA SER A 127 21.54 -5.40 -7.97
C SER A 127 22.40 -5.93 -6.82
N LEU A 128 23.40 -6.76 -7.10
CA LEU A 128 24.33 -7.23 -6.08
C LEU A 128 25.22 -6.12 -5.51
N TYR A 129 25.70 -5.21 -6.35
CA TYR A 129 26.43 -4.04 -5.86
C TYR A 129 25.55 -3.14 -4.99
N LEU A 130 24.28 -2.94 -5.37
CA LEU A 130 23.32 -2.19 -4.57
C LEU A 130 23.12 -2.83 -3.19
N SER A 131 22.93 -4.14 -3.13
CA SER A 131 22.79 -4.89 -1.87
C SER A 131 24.03 -4.77 -0.96
N GLN A 132 25.21 -4.64 -1.56
CA GLN A 132 26.49 -4.44 -0.87
C GLN A 132 26.82 -2.96 -0.60
N LYS A 133 25.87 -2.04 -0.86
CA LYS A 133 26.06 -0.59 -0.71
C LYS A 133 27.19 0.00 -1.53
N ARG A 134 27.59 -0.70 -2.62
CA ARG A 134 28.60 -0.21 -3.59
C ARG A 134 27.92 0.65 -4.64
N TYR A 135 27.37 1.78 -4.20
CA TYR A 135 26.42 2.60 -4.97
C TYR A 135 26.99 3.10 -6.31
N ASP A 136 28.26 3.54 -6.38
CA ASP A 136 28.85 4.04 -7.63
C ASP A 136 28.91 2.97 -8.71
N LYS A 137 29.32 1.74 -8.33
CA LYS A 137 29.36 0.60 -9.25
C LYS A 137 27.95 0.18 -9.67
N ALA A 138 27.01 0.12 -8.73
CA ALA A 138 25.62 -0.18 -9.00
C ALA A 138 25.01 0.85 -9.96
N PHE A 139 25.22 2.14 -9.69
CA PHE A 139 24.73 3.24 -10.51
C PHE A 139 25.23 3.15 -11.96
N SER A 140 26.52 2.91 -12.16
CA SER A 140 27.10 2.82 -13.51
C SER A 140 26.43 1.75 -14.37
N LEU A 141 26.10 0.58 -13.80
CA LEU A 141 25.47 -0.52 -14.51
C LEU A 141 23.97 -0.27 -14.72
N LEU A 142 23.28 0.10 -13.64
CA LEU A 142 21.84 0.29 -13.65
C LEU A 142 21.42 1.50 -14.47
N ASN A 143 22.21 2.57 -14.47
CA ASN A 143 21.95 3.74 -15.32
C ASN A 143 22.11 3.41 -16.81
N LYS A 144 23.12 2.60 -17.18
CA LYS A 144 23.25 2.10 -18.54
C LYS A 144 22.05 1.23 -18.93
N LEU A 145 21.63 0.33 -18.03
CA LEU A 145 20.46 -0.53 -18.24
C LEU A 145 19.19 0.31 -18.43
N TYR A 146 18.94 1.26 -17.53
CA TYR A 146 17.79 2.16 -17.60
C TYR A 146 17.76 2.95 -18.91
N ASN A 147 18.89 3.55 -19.32
CA ASN A 147 18.95 4.33 -20.56
C ASN A 147 18.69 3.50 -21.83
N GLN A 148 18.81 2.19 -21.77
CA GLN A 148 18.54 1.28 -22.90
C GLN A 148 17.14 0.66 -22.85
N THR A 149 16.61 0.45 -21.67
CA THR A 149 15.35 -0.30 -21.48
C THR A 149 14.18 0.55 -21.02
N HIS A 150 14.47 1.65 -20.35
CA HIS A 150 13.51 2.50 -19.61
C HIS A 150 12.57 1.68 -18.70
N SER A 151 13.08 0.54 -18.18
CA SER A 151 12.28 -0.33 -17.34
C SER A 151 12.05 0.28 -15.95
N GLU A 152 10.85 0.09 -15.41
CA GLU A 152 10.50 0.55 -14.06
C GLU A 152 11.39 -0.08 -12.98
N ASP A 153 11.78 -1.36 -13.14
CA ASP A 153 12.66 -2.05 -12.21
C ASP A 153 14.05 -1.37 -12.09
N SER A 154 14.67 -1.03 -13.24
CA SER A 154 15.94 -0.32 -13.23
C SER A 154 15.80 1.12 -12.71
N LEU A 155 14.70 1.79 -13.01
CA LEU A 155 14.35 3.10 -12.45
C LEU A 155 14.31 3.05 -10.92
N GLU A 156 13.60 2.10 -10.35
CA GLU A 156 13.43 1.98 -8.89
C GLU A 156 14.76 1.71 -8.18
N LYS A 157 15.62 0.90 -8.79
CA LYS A 157 16.97 0.66 -8.26
C LYS A 157 17.80 1.95 -8.27
N LEU A 158 17.71 2.75 -9.32
CA LEU A 158 18.40 4.07 -9.40
C LEU A 158 17.85 5.07 -8.37
N ILE A 159 16.53 5.15 -8.24
CA ILE A 159 15.88 5.98 -7.22
C ILE A 159 16.35 5.58 -5.83
N THR A 160 16.43 4.27 -5.56
CA THR A 160 16.95 3.75 -4.29
C THR A 160 18.38 4.22 -4.04
N ILE A 161 19.26 4.16 -5.06
CA ILE A 161 20.65 4.63 -4.95
C ILE A 161 20.68 6.12 -4.60
N TYR A 162 19.90 6.94 -5.29
CA TYR A 162 19.85 8.38 -5.03
C TYR A 162 19.38 8.69 -3.59
N PHE A 163 18.34 7.99 -3.09
CA PHE A 163 17.91 8.16 -1.70
C PHE A 163 18.99 7.74 -0.70
N MET A 164 19.69 6.64 -0.95
CA MET A 164 20.78 6.17 -0.09
C MET A 164 22.00 7.09 -0.09
N GLN A 165 22.18 7.89 -1.13
CA GLN A 165 23.23 8.90 -1.26
C GLN A 165 22.75 10.31 -0.83
N ASN A 166 21.55 10.44 -0.26
CA ASN A 166 20.90 11.72 0.10
C ASN A 166 20.67 12.67 -1.09
N SER A 167 20.69 12.18 -2.32
CA SER A 167 20.44 12.91 -3.57
C SER A 167 18.94 12.90 -3.89
N HIS A 168 18.12 13.42 -2.98
CA HIS A 168 16.66 13.37 -3.09
C HIS A 168 16.13 14.09 -4.33
N GLN A 169 16.74 15.20 -4.69
CA GLN A 169 16.30 15.99 -5.86
C GLN A 169 16.54 15.26 -7.17
N GLU A 170 17.66 14.55 -7.29
CA GLU A 170 18.00 13.72 -8.45
C GLU A 170 17.01 12.54 -8.58
N ALA A 171 16.66 11.91 -7.47
CA ALA A 171 15.64 10.86 -7.44
C ALA A 171 14.30 11.38 -7.96
N VAL A 172 13.84 12.53 -7.45
CA VAL A 172 12.57 13.16 -7.88
C VAL A 172 12.63 13.58 -9.34
N ASN A 173 13.76 14.12 -9.81
CA ASN A 173 13.94 14.53 -11.21
C ASN A 173 13.87 13.34 -12.16
N LEU A 174 14.59 12.25 -11.86
CA LEU A 174 14.59 11.04 -12.67
C LEU A 174 13.19 10.41 -12.73
N LEU A 175 12.53 10.28 -11.57
CA LEU A 175 11.17 9.77 -11.46
C LEU A 175 10.18 10.61 -12.27
N SER A 176 10.25 11.94 -12.13
CA SER A 176 9.36 12.87 -12.82
C SER A 176 9.53 12.81 -14.35
N SER A 177 10.77 12.71 -14.83
CA SER A 177 11.04 12.56 -16.26
C SER A 177 10.48 11.25 -16.79
N HIS A 178 10.74 10.15 -16.09
CA HIS A 178 10.21 8.85 -16.49
C HIS A 178 8.67 8.84 -16.61
N LEU A 179 8.00 9.33 -15.57
CA LEU A 179 6.53 9.40 -15.55
C LEU A 179 5.95 10.22 -16.69
N LYS A 180 6.62 11.33 -17.03
CA LYS A 180 6.19 12.22 -18.11
C LYS A 180 6.37 11.59 -19.48
N ASP A 181 7.48 10.88 -19.69
CA ASP A 181 7.87 10.35 -21.00
C ASP A 181 7.26 8.97 -21.27
N TYR A 182 7.23 8.10 -20.27
CA TYR A 182 6.86 6.69 -20.39
C TYR A 182 5.57 6.31 -19.63
N GLY A 183 5.09 7.17 -18.73
CA GLY A 183 3.97 6.82 -17.85
C GLY A 183 4.42 5.98 -16.68
N CYS A 184 3.50 5.20 -16.11
CA CYS A 184 3.78 4.29 -15.00
C CYS A 184 2.77 3.13 -14.93
N SER A 185 3.25 1.98 -14.47
CA SER A 185 2.38 0.91 -13.98
C SER A 185 1.59 1.39 -12.74
N PRO A 186 0.47 0.73 -12.39
CA PRO A 186 -0.29 1.06 -11.19
C PRO A 186 0.56 1.20 -9.94
N ASP A 187 1.49 0.29 -9.74
CA ASP A 187 2.36 0.25 -8.56
C ASP A 187 3.39 1.37 -8.57
N LEU A 188 4.02 1.65 -9.69
CA LEU A 188 4.96 2.76 -9.81
C LEU A 188 4.25 4.10 -9.64
N CYS A 189 3.06 4.29 -10.22
CA CYS A 189 2.26 5.50 -10.05
C CYS A 189 1.97 5.79 -8.58
N GLN A 190 1.59 4.76 -7.81
CA GLN A 190 1.31 4.90 -6.38
C GLN A 190 2.58 5.25 -5.59
N ARG A 191 3.70 4.58 -5.88
CA ARG A 191 4.99 4.92 -5.24
C ARG A 191 5.47 6.32 -5.61
N ALA A 192 5.31 6.70 -6.86
CA ALA A 192 5.64 8.04 -7.33
C ALA A 192 4.83 9.12 -6.62
N TYR A 193 3.52 8.91 -6.49
CA TYR A 193 2.66 9.79 -5.71
C TYR A 193 3.21 9.96 -4.28
N ASN A 194 3.47 8.86 -3.58
CA ASN A 194 3.98 8.91 -2.22
C ASN A 194 5.33 9.64 -2.13
N THR A 195 6.24 9.37 -3.06
CA THR A 195 7.56 10.01 -3.12
C THR A 195 7.45 11.53 -3.31
N LEU A 196 6.62 11.97 -4.26
CA LEU A 196 6.44 13.39 -4.55
C LEU A 196 5.78 14.14 -3.38
N ILE A 197 4.79 13.51 -2.72
CA ILE A 197 4.15 14.09 -1.53
C ILE A 197 5.13 14.20 -0.37
N GLN A 198 5.88 13.15 -0.06
CA GLN A 198 6.87 13.14 1.03
C GLN A 198 8.02 14.13 0.79
N SER A 199 8.37 14.36 -0.47
CA SER A 199 9.37 15.36 -0.87
C SER A 199 8.82 16.79 -0.94
N ASN A 200 7.56 17.01 -0.56
CA ASN A 200 6.86 18.30 -0.65
C ASN A 200 6.80 18.89 -2.07
N GLU A 201 6.79 18.02 -3.09
CA GLU A 201 6.77 18.39 -4.53
C GLU A 201 5.34 18.36 -5.10
N LEU A 202 4.38 18.92 -4.34
CA LEU A 202 2.95 18.88 -4.67
C LEU A 202 2.62 19.49 -6.04
N GLN A 203 3.27 20.61 -6.40
CA GLN A 203 3.01 21.24 -7.71
C GLN A 203 3.51 20.37 -8.86
N ARG A 204 4.68 19.76 -8.70
CA ARG A 204 5.23 18.81 -9.68
C ARG A 204 4.35 17.56 -9.81
N ALA A 205 3.84 17.04 -8.68
CA ALA A 205 2.87 15.94 -8.68
C ALA A 205 1.61 16.32 -9.47
N LYS A 206 1.09 17.55 -9.29
CA LYS A 206 -0.06 18.05 -10.05
C LYS A 206 0.20 18.06 -11.56
N ASP A 207 1.35 18.56 -12.00
CA ASP A 207 1.70 18.66 -13.42
C ASP A 207 1.83 17.23 -14.03
N ILE A 208 2.47 16.31 -13.31
CA ILE A 208 2.67 14.92 -13.78
C ILE A 208 1.34 14.17 -13.85
N PHE A 209 0.62 14.07 -12.70
CA PHE A 209 -0.62 13.29 -12.65
C PHE A 209 -1.76 13.94 -13.44
N GLY A 210 -1.74 15.28 -13.58
CA GLY A 210 -2.62 15.99 -14.50
C GLY A 210 -2.38 15.59 -15.95
N THR A 211 -1.11 15.58 -16.38
CA THR A 211 -0.74 15.14 -17.74
C THR A 211 -1.07 13.67 -18.00
N LEU A 212 -0.83 12.78 -17.01
CA LEU A 212 -1.20 11.37 -17.12
C LEU A 212 -2.72 11.20 -17.25
N TYR A 213 -3.49 11.94 -16.45
CA TYR A 213 -4.95 11.95 -16.54
C TYR A 213 -5.47 12.49 -17.87
N GLU A 214 -4.89 13.55 -18.39
CA GLU A 214 -5.27 14.12 -19.70
C GLU A 214 -4.96 13.18 -20.87
N LYS A 215 -3.82 12.48 -20.82
CA LYS A 215 -3.43 11.50 -21.84
C LYS A 215 -4.30 10.24 -21.83
N ASP A 216 -4.61 9.76 -20.64
CA ASP A 216 -5.37 8.54 -20.43
C ASP A 216 -6.32 8.70 -19.22
N PRO A 217 -7.57 9.16 -19.45
CA PRO A 217 -8.52 9.48 -18.39
C PRO A 217 -9.19 8.24 -17.77
N VAL A 218 -8.40 7.24 -17.37
CA VAL A 218 -8.87 6.07 -16.65
C VAL A 218 -9.10 6.38 -15.17
N VAL A 219 -9.92 5.55 -14.51
CA VAL A 219 -10.28 5.72 -13.07
C VAL A 219 -9.06 5.90 -12.19
N GLN A 220 -8.01 5.13 -12.42
CA GLN A 220 -6.80 5.16 -11.61
C GLN A 220 -6.04 6.50 -11.73
N ASN A 221 -5.84 7.00 -12.95
CA ASN A 221 -5.19 8.29 -13.17
C ASN A 221 -6.02 9.44 -12.58
N ALA A 222 -7.35 9.37 -12.73
CA ALA A 222 -8.27 10.32 -12.10
C ALA A 222 -8.15 10.29 -10.57
N GLN A 223 -8.04 9.11 -9.96
CA GLN A 223 -7.92 8.97 -8.51
C GLN A 223 -6.64 9.60 -7.96
N LEU A 224 -5.50 9.35 -8.60
CA LEU A 224 -4.21 9.93 -8.21
C LEU A 224 -4.21 11.45 -8.39
N TYR A 225 -4.72 11.93 -9.52
CA TYR A 225 -4.82 13.36 -9.76
C TYR A 225 -5.73 14.06 -8.75
N ILE A 226 -6.90 13.48 -8.44
CA ILE A 226 -7.80 13.98 -7.38
C ILE A 226 -7.07 14.02 -6.04
N ALA A 227 -6.31 13.00 -5.68
CA ALA A 227 -5.57 12.96 -4.41
C ALA A 227 -4.56 14.12 -4.30
N VAL A 228 -3.85 14.43 -5.39
CA VAL A 228 -2.93 15.58 -5.45
C VAL A 228 -3.69 16.92 -5.34
N LEU A 229 -4.80 17.05 -6.05
CA LEU A 229 -5.64 18.26 -6.00
C LEU A 229 -6.21 18.50 -4.59
N VAL A 230 -6.58 17.43 -3.89
CA VAL A 230 -7.03 17.49 -2.49
C VAL A 230 -5.89 17.95 -1.58
N ALA A 231 -4.68 17.44 -1.75
CA ALA A 231 -3.50 17.86 -1.00
C ALA A 231 -3.17 19.35 -1.23
N LEU A 232 -3.40 19.85 -2.45
CA LEU A 232 -3.27 21.27 -2.81
C LEU A 232 -4.48 22.13 -2.43
N LYS A 233 -5.51 21.53 -1.82
CA LYS A 233 -6.79 22.18 -1.50
C LYS A 233 -7.55 22.72 -2.72
N GLU A 234 -7.28 22.19 -3.90
CA GLU A 234 -7.98 22.53 -5.16
C GLU A 234 -9.29 21.73 -5.30
N PHE A 235 -10.13 21.78 -4.28
CA PHE A 235 -11.32 20.94 -4.14
C PHE A 235 -12.33 21.09 -5.28
N ASN A 236 -12.45 22.28 -5.89
CA ASN A 236 -13.39 22.49 -6.99
C ASN A 236 -13.00 21.67 -8.23
N THR A 237 -11.72 21.64 -8.57
CA THR A 237 -11.20 20.84 -9.70
C THR A 237 -11.32 19.35 -9.39
N ALA A 238 -10.91 18.93 -8.19
CA ALA A 238 -11.07 17.56 -7.72
C ALA A 238 -12.53 17.07 -7.80
N GLN A 239 -13.48 17.90 -7.37
CA GLN A 239 -14.92 17.61 -7.43
C GLN A 239 -15.40 17.40 -8.87
N LYS A 240 -15.02 18.30 -9.81
CA LYS A 240 -15.41 18.19 -11.22
C LYS A 240 -14.94 16.87 -11.83
N ILE A 241 -13.71 16.49 -11.53
CA ILE A 241 -13.17 15.20 -12.02
C ILE A 241 -13.92 14.03 -11.36
N ALA A 242 -14.07 14.05 -10.03
CA ALA A 242 -14.72 12.98 -9.29
C ALA A 242 -16.17 12.69 -9.74
N GLN A 243 -16.88 13.70 -10.21
CA GLN A 243 -18.26 13.54 -10.71
C GLN A 243 -18.37 12.76 -12.03
N ASN A 244 -17.28 12.66 -12.79
CA ASN A 244 -17.24 11.95 -14.07
C ASN A 244 -16.95 10.45 -13.95
N TYR A 245 -16.67 9.96 -12.73
CA TYR A 245 -16.27 8.58 -12.49
C TYR A 245 -17.15 7.91 -11.43
N PRO A 246 -17.31 6.59 -11.48
CA PRO A 246 -18.08 5.84 -10.50
C PRO A 246 -17.27 5.60 -9.20
N PHE A 247 -16.69 6.67 -8.65
CA PHE A 247 -16.02 6.59 -7.36
C PHE A 247 -17.00 6.32 -6.23
N ASP A 248 -16.48 5.81 -5.10
CA ASP A 248 -17.27 5.71 -3.88
C ASP A 248 -17.84 7.10 -3.53
N ARG A 249 -19.13 7.17 -3.24
CA ARG A 249 -19.82 8.40 -2.83
C ARG A 249 -19.13 9.09 -1.66
N ARG A 250 -18.31 8.36 -0.90
CA ARG A 250 -17.53 8.88 0.21
C ARG A 250 -16.54 9.97 -0.23
N LEU A 251 -15.89 9.78 -1.39
CA LEU A 251 -15.00 10.80 -1.95
C LEU A 251 -15.73 12.14 -2.19
N LEU A 252 -16.93 12.08 -2.77
CA LEU A 252 -17.73 13.30 -2.98
C LEU A 252 -18.21 13.89 -1.65
N LEU A 253 -18.55 13.06 -0.66
CA LEU A 253 -18.90 13.52 0.68
C LEU A 253 -17.74 14.31 1.31
N ASP A 254 -16.54 13.75 1.28
CA ASP A 254 -15.34 14.37 1.84
C ASP A 254 -14.99 15.69 1.11
N LEU A 255 -15.09 15.70 -0.22
CA LEU A 255 -14.88 16.92 -1.02
C LEU A 255 -15.90 18.02 -0.71
N TYR A 256 -17.18 17.70 -0.55
CA TYR A 256 -18.21 18.67 -0.17
C TYR A 256 -18.00 19.19 1.25
N THR A 257 -17.60 18.31 2.18
CA THR A 257 -17.30 18.69 3.57
C THR A 257 -16.10 19.64 3.62
N ALA A 258 -15.01 19.31 2.92
CA ALA A 258 -13.82 20.17 2.83
C ALA A 258 -14.12 21.56 2.25
N GLN A 259 -15.11 21.67 1.37
CA GLN A 259 -15.58 22.91 0.77
C GLN A 259 -16.69 23.62 1.58
N LYS A 260 -17.06 23.08 2.74
CA LYS A 260 -18.20 23.54 3.55
C LYS A 260 -19.54 23.60 2.75
N LYS A 261 -19.67 22.76 1.71
CA LYS A 261 -20.89 22.61 0.92
C LYS A 261 -21.86 21.65 1.63
N PHE A 262 -22.27 22.01 2.84
CA PHE A 262 -22.96 21.12 3.78
C PHE A 262 -24.29 20.55 3.26
N ALA A 263 -25.04 21.30 2.46
CA ALA A 263 -26.26 20.76 1.83
C ALA A 263 -25.96 19.57 0.91
N LEU A 264 -24.89 19.66 0.13
CA LEU A 264 -24.46 18.57 -0.75
C LEU A 264 -23.84 17.41 0.03
N ALA A 265 -23.10 17.72 1.09
CA ALA A 265 -22.57 16.72 2.01
C ALA A 265 -23.69 15.92 2.69
N ALA A 266 -24.72 16.57 3.20
CA ALA A 266 -25.89 15.91 3.78
C ALA A 266 -26.59 14.99 2.76
N LYS A 267 -26.76 15.46 1.50
CA LYS A 267 -27.34 14.64 0.43
C LYS A 267 -26.49 13.39 0.14
N GLN A 268 -25.17 13.51 0.09
CA GLN A 268 -24.30 12.35 -0.13
C GLN A 268 -24.34 11.38 1.05
N ALA A 269 -24.29 11.87 2.28
CA ALA A 269 -24.43 11.03 3.48
C ALA A 269 -25.74 10.23 3.46
N SER A 270 -26.87 10.88 3.10
CA SER A 270 -28.15 10.21 2.95
C SER A 270 -28.14 9.10 1.89
N LEU A 271 -27.51 9.35 0.74
CA LEU A 271 -27.39 8.34 -0.32
C LEU A 271 -26.56 7.15 0.14
N ILE A 272 -25.42 7.39 0.82
CA ILE A 272 -24.56 6.33 1.36
C ILE A 272 -25.33 5.52 2.42
N TYR A 273 -26.05 6.17 3.32
CA TYR A 273 -26.90 5.46 4.30
C TYR A 273 -27.92 4.56 3.62
N ASN A 274 -28.57 5.04 2.56
CA ASN A 274 -29.58 4.27 1.85
C ASN A 274 -28.99 3.03 1.15
N GLU A 275 -27.76 3.13 0.65
CA GLU A 275 -27.03 2.02 0.00
C GLU A 275 -26.44 1.03 1.03
N LYS A 276 -25.70 1.53 2.01
CA LYS A 276 -24.88 0.69 2.92
C LYS A 276 -25.59 0.34 4.23
N LYS A 277 -26.68 1.06 4.58
CA LYS A 277 -27.38 0.95 5.87
C LYS A 277 -26.45 1.11 7.09
N ASP A 278 -25.38 1.88 6.93
CA ASP A 278 -24.46 2.23 8.02
C ASP A 278 -25.01 3.48 8.76
N PRO A 279 -25.39 3.34 10.04
CA PRO A 279 -25.98 4.42 10.81
C PRO A 279 -25.08 5.65 10.97
N SER A 280 -23.76 5.49 10.82
CA SER A 280 -22.82 6.63 10.87
C SER A 280 -23.14 7.67 9.81
N PHE A 281 -23.58 7.26 8.62
CA PHE A 281 -23.95 8.18 7.56
C PHE A 281 -25.33 8.84 7.82
N LEU A 282 -26.21 8.20 8.57
CA LEU A 282 -27.44 8.83 9.02
C LEU A 282 -27.15 9.94 10.05
N ALA A 283 -26.17 9.71 10.93
CA ALA A 283 -25.69 10.72 11.86
C ALA A 283 -25.03 11.90 11.12
N LEU A 284 -24.15 11.61 10.15
CA LEU A 284 -23.50 12.64 9.33
C LEU A 284 -24.50 13.46 8.51
N GLU A 285 -25.54 12.83 7.96
CA GLU A 285 -26.62 13.56 7.28
C GLU A 285 -27.27 14.60 8.21
N ALA A 286 -27.57 14.18 9.46
CA ALA A 286 -28.17 15.09 10.45
C ALA A 286 -27.22 16.24 10.81
N ILE A 287 -25.94 15.95 11.05
CA ILE A 287 -24.92 16.95 11.40
C ILE A 287 -24.70 17.93 10.24
N TYR A 288 -24.52 17.46 9.01
CA TYR A 288 -24.36 18.36 7.87
C TYR A 288 -25.63 19.15 7.55
N THR A 289 -26.81 18.62 7.89
CA THR A 289 -28.04 19.39 7.82
C THR A 289 -28.01 20.53 8.83
N TYR A 290 -27.55 20.29 10.06
CA TYR A 290 -27.38 21.35 11.07
C TYR A 290 -26.38 22.40 10.60
N GLU A 291 -25.20 21.98 10.15
CA GLU A 291 -24.18 22.91 9.65
C GLU A 291 -24.71 23.78 8.49
N HIS A 292 -25.45 23.17 7.57
CA HIS A 292 -26.09 23.96 6.48
C HIS A 292 -27.08 24.98 7.01
N LEU A 293 -27.96 24.59 7.93
CA LEU A 293 -28.92 25.49 8.52
C LEU A 293 -28.26 26.63 9.28
N ASN A 294 -27.17 26.33 10.00
CA ASN A 294 -26.38 27.32 10.74
C ASN A 294 -25.72 28.35 9.82
N THR A 295 -25.42 27.98 8.55
CA THR A 295 -24.94 28.96 7.55
C THR A 295 -26.05 29.91 7.02
N ILE A 296 -27.32 29.48 7.09
CA ILE A 296 -28.46 30.25 6.55
C ILE A 296 -29.17 31.04 7.66
N HIS A 297 -29.34 30.42 8.81
CA HIS A 297 -30.00 30.98 9.99
C HIS A 297 -29.15 30.76 11.22
N THR A 298 -28.63 31.82 11.83
CA THR A 298 -27.83 31.72 13.05
C THR A 298 -28.56 32.39 14.20
N PRO A 299 -29.11 31.64 15.17
CA PRO A 299 -29.17 30.17 15.27
C PRO A 299 -30.29 29.55 14.39
N PRO A 300 -30.20 28.24 14.07
CA PRO A 300 -31.26 27.50 13.41
C PRO A 300 -32.56 27.48 14.22
N LYS A 301 -33.71 27.31 13.53
CA LYS A 301 -34.97 27.27 14.23
C LYS A 301 -35.15 26.03 15.09
N LYS A 302 -35.74 26.17 16.29
CA LYS A 302 -35.96 25.06 17.22
C LYS A 302 -36.69 23.85 16.59
N SER A 303 -37.63 24.09 15.70
CA SER A 303 -38.35 23.03 14.97
C SER A 303 -37.45 22.22 14.02
N GLU A 304 -36.42 22.85 13.49
CA GLU A 304 -35.40 22.17 12.62
C GLU A 304 -34.47 21.32 13.47
N ILE A 305 -34.05 21.86 14.62
CA ILE A 305 -33.19 21.12 15.58
C ILE A 305 -33.90 19.88 16.11
N ILE A 306 -35.19 19.94 16.39
CA ILE A 306 -35.97 18.76 16.80
C ILE A 306 -35.87 17.64 15.75
N LYS A 307 -35.97 17.95 14.46
CA LYS A 307 -35.86 16.97 13.39
C LYS A 307 -34.45 16.38 13.31
N ILE A 308 -33.41 17.21 13.49
CA ILE A 308 -32.01 16.80 13.48
C ILE A 308 -31.70 15.88 14.64
N THR A 309 -32.13 16.27 15.88
CA THR A 309 -31.89 15.47 17.06
C THR A 309 -32.63 14.12 17.00
N GLN A 310 -33.84 14.08 16.47
CA GLN A 310 -34.58 12.82 16.24
C GLN A 310 -33.84 11.89 15.25
N LYS A 311 -33.26 12.45 14.17
CA LYS A 311 -32.49 11.69 13.18
C LYS A 311 -31.20 11.15 13.80
N LEU A 312 -30.48 11.98 14.57
CA LEU A 312 -29.28 11.56 15.31
C LEU A 312 -29.58 10.48 16.34
N GLU A 313 -30.66 10.62 17.09
CA GLU A 313 -31.06 9.63 18.07
C GLU A 313 -31.36 8.28 17.40
N ARG A 314 -32.08 8.31 16.28
CA ARG A 314 -32.31 7.12 15.47
C ARG A 314 -30.99 6.49 15.01
N ALA A 315 -30.04 7.28 14.52
CA ALA A 315 -28.72 6.79 14.10
C ALA A 315 -27.96 6.10 15.25
N ILE A 316 -27.97 6.69 16.45
CA ILE A 316 -27.35 6.14 17.65
C ILE A 316 -28.02 4.82 18.06
N VAL A 317 -29.36 4.74 18.00
CA VAL A 317 -30.07 3.50 18.31
C VAL A 317 -29.72 2.40 17.32
N GLU A 318 -29.75 2.67 16.01
CA GLU A 318 -29.38 1.72 14.97
C GLU A 318 -27.91 1.27 15.13
N ARG A 319 -27.00 2.21 15.44
CA ARG A 319 -25.56 1.91 15.69
C ARG A 319 -25.40 0.99 16.90
N THR A 320 -26.06 1.30 18.00
CA THR A 320 -26.01 0.49 19.23
C THR A 320 -26.53 -0.94 19.00
N GLN A 321 -27.59 -1.10 18.20
CA GLN A 321 -28.12 -2.40 17.82
C GLN A 321 -27.14 -3.18 16.95
N ASN A 322 -26.49 -2.52 15.99
CA ASN A 322 -25.45 -3.12 15.15
C ASN A 322 -24.26 -3.60 15.98
N LEU A 323 -23.74 -2.75 16.89
CA LEU A 323 -22.64 -3.11 17.78
C LEU A 323 -22.94 -4.33 18.65
N LYS A 324 -24.14 -4.42 19.18
CA LYS A 324 -24.56 -5.62 19.94
C LYS A 324 -24.55 -6.88 19.09
N ARG A 325 -24.92 -6.77 17.82
CA ARG A 325 -24.94 -7.89 16.87
C ARG A 325 -23.54 -8.32 16.45
N THR A 326 -22.64 -7.36 16.19
CA THR A 326 -21.26 -7.60 15.75
C THR A 326 -20.30 -7.85 16.91
N LYS A 327 -20.72 -7.62 18.16
CA LYS A 327 -19.89 -7.66 19.38
C LYS A 327 -18.74 -6.64 19.35
N GLU A 328 -18.93 -5.55 18.66
CA GLU A 328 -18.00 -4.43 18.62
C GLU A 328 -18.30 -3.42 19.72
N SER A 329 -17.31 -2.57 20.04
CA SER A 329 -17.43 -1.48 21.01
C SER A 329 -17.64 -0.15 20.32
N LEU A 330 -18.16 0.83 21.05
CA LEU A 330 -18.19 2.23 20.64
C LEU A 330 -16.76 2.76 20.41
N ASN A 331 -16.62 3.69 19.49
CA ASN A 331 -15.36 4.32 19.13
C ASN A 331 -15.41 5.86 19.26
N THR A 332 -14.32 6.55 18.90
CA THR A 332 -14.23 8.02 18.95
C THR A 332 -15.25 8.73 18.05
N GLN A 333 -15.59 8.16 16.90
CA GLN A 333 -16.65 8.71 16.05
C GLN A 333 -18.03 8.61 16.72
N ASP A 334 -18.28 7.52 17.42
CA ASP A 334 -19.50 7.37 18.21
C ASP A 334 -19.54 8.43 19.34
N ALA A 335 -18.40 8.71 20.01
CA ALA A 335 -18.30 9.76 21.04
C ALA A 335 -18.71 11.14 20.48
N PHE A 336 -18.22 11.48 19.28
CA PHE A 336 -18.60 12.70 18.60
C PHE A 336 -20.12 12.79 18.36
N PHE A 337 -20.76 11.72 17.89
CA PHE A 337 -22.22 11.70 17.66
C PHE A 337 -23.02 11.83 18.97
N TYR A 338 -22.58 11.17 20.03
CA TYR A 338 -23.19 11.28 21.35
C TYR A 338 -23.08 12.71 21.88
N ASN A 339 -21.91 13.32 21.78
CA ASN A 339 -21.75 14.71 22.22
C ASN A 339 -22.57 15.69 21.40
N PHE A 340 -22.57 15.55 20.08
CA PHE A 340 -23.32 16.45 19.22
C PHE A 340 -24.83 16.40 19.51
N LEU A 341 -25.39 15.19 19.69
CA LEU A 341 -26.77 15.04 20.10
C LEU A 341 -27.01 15.64 21.49
N GLY A 342 -26.16 15.31 22.45
CA GLY A 342 -26.27 15.76 23.82
C GLY A 342 -26.21 17.28 23.94
N TYR A 343 -25.23 17.90 23.28
CA TYR A 343 -25.09 19.35 23.24
C TYR A 343 -26.32 20.02 22.59
N SER A 344 -26.78 19.52 21.44
CA SER A 344 -27.99 20.07 20.78
C SER A 344 -29.22 19.98 21.66
N LEU A 345 -29.41 18.91 22.44
CA LEU A 345 -30.53 18.78 23.38
C LEU A 345 -30.42 19.78 24.55
N ILE A 346 -29.20 20.07 25.00
CA ILE A 346 -28.90 21.01 26.09
C ILE A 346 -29.08 22.46 25.61
N ASP A 347 -28.39 22.82 24.55
CA ASP A 347 -28.26 24.22 24.11
C ASP A 347 -29.60 24.81 23.68
N TYR A 348 -30.39 24.00 22.96
CA TYR A 348 -31.73 24.41 22.50
C TYR A 348 -32.85 24.14 23.51
N ASP A 349 -32.55 23.81 24.75
CA ASP A 349 -33.51 23.52 25.82
C ASP A 349 -34.60 22.50 25.40
N LEU A 350 -34.20 21.42 24.75
CA LEU A 350 -35.11 20.36 24.29
C LEU A 350 -35.34 19.28 25.36
N ASP A 351 -34.22 18.71 25.88
CA ASP A 351 -34.20 17.76 26.99
C ASP A 351 -32.78 17.75 27.62
N ILE A 352 -32.56 18.68 28.53
CA ILE A 352 -31.25 18.90 29.13
C ILE A 352 -30.75 17.67 29.87
N LYS A 353 -31.65 16.97 30.61
CA LYS A 353 -31.24 15.76 31.37
C LYS A 353 -30.80 14.63 30.45
N LYS A 354 -31.53 14.39 29.37
CA LYS A 354 -31.19 13.40 28.34
C LYS A 354 -29.90 13.80 27.61
N GLY A 355 -29.73 15.09 27.32
CA GLY A 355 -28.52 15.64 26.73
C GLY A 355 -27.28 15.37 27.59
N ILE A 356 -27.36 15.66 28.89
CA ILE A 356 -26.28 15.33 29.86
C ILE A 356 -25.95 13.83 29.86
N ALA A 357 -26.93 12.94 29.77
CA ALA A 357 -26.68 11.51 29.69
C ALA A 357 -25.90 11.12 28.44
N TYR A 358 -26.22 11.70 27.28
CA TYR A 358 -25.47 11.46 26.04
C TYR A 358 -24.04 12.00 26.13
N VAL A 359 -23.84 13.23 26.63
CA VAL A 359 -22.50 13.81 26.80
C VAL A 359 -21.64 12.97 27.77
N LYS A 360 -22.23 12.44 28.84
CA LYS A 360 -21.51 11.52 29.75
C LYS A 360 -21.07 10.24 29.03
N THR A 361 -21.87 9.70 28.10
CA THR A 361 -21.45 8.56 27.29
C THR A 361 -20.29 8.91 26.38
N ALA A 362 -20.27 10.11 25.78
CA ALA A 362 -19.12 10.59 25.01
C ALA A 362 -17.84 10.70 25.86
N LEU A 363 -17.96 11.24 27.08
CA LEU A 363 -16.85 11.36 28.02
C LEU A 363 -16.33 10.01 28.56
N GLN A 364 -17.13 8.95 28.54
CA GLN A 364 -16.63 7.61 28.83
C GLN A 364 -15.64 7.11 27.78
N LEU A 365 -15.77 7.58 26.54
CA LEU A 365 -14.91 7.20 25.43
C LEU A 365 -13.70 8.15 25.31
N GLU A 366 -13.91 9.44 25.57
CA GLU A 366 -12.88 10.48 25.49
C GLU A 366 -12.97 11.39 26.74
N PRO A 367 -12.41 10.95 27.91
CA PRO A 367 -12.58 11.62 29.20
C PRO A 367 -12.04 13.03 29.27
N ASP A 368 -10.99 13.33 28.49
CA ASP A 368 -10.27 14.60 28.53
C ASP A 368 -10.67 15.55 27.38
N SER A 369 -11.74 15.23 26.64
CA SER A 369 -12.20 16.09 25.55
C SER A 369 -12.74 17.41 26.07
N VAL A 370 -12.06 18.50 25.74
CA VAL A 370 -12.42 19.87 26.11
C VAL A 370 -13.86 20.20 25.71
N PHE A 371 -14.24 19.86 24.50
CA PHE A 371 -15.58 20.13 23.98
C PHE A 371 -16.68 19.32 24.70
N TYR A 372 -16.37 18.09 25.16
CA TYR A 372 -17.36 17.27 25.85
C TYR A 372 -17.46 17.70 27.33
N LEU A 373 -16.36 18.14 27.94
CA LEU A 373 -16.37 18.74 29.27
C LEU A 373 -17.16 20.03 29.27
N ASP A 374 -16.97 20.88 28.27
CA ASP A 374 -17.76 22.11 28.09
C ASP A 374 -19.25 21.82 27.93
N SER A 375 -19.61 20.90 27.02
CA SER A 375 -21.00 20.50 26.84
C SER A 375 -21.65 19.99 28.13
N LEU A 376 -20.90 19.23 28.94
CA LEU A 376 -21.39 18.75 30.23
C LEU A 376 -21.56 19.87 31.25
N ALA A 377 -20.59 20.77 31.32
CA ALA A 377 -20.63 21.92 32.22
C ALA A 377 -21.79 22.87 31.85
N TRP A 378 -21.99 23.10 30.53
CA TRP A 378 -23.12 23.85 30.01
C TRP A 378 -24.46 23.21 30.39
N GLY A 379 -24.60 21.90 30.28
CA GLY A 379 -25.77 21.15 30.72
C GLY A 379 -26.09 21.33 32.22
N TYR A 380 -25.07 21.27 33.07
CA TYR A 380 -25.24 21.54 34.51
C TYR A 380 -25.63 23.01 34.78
N TYR A 381 -25.04 23.95 34.06
CA TYR A 381 -25.39 25.35 34.15
C TYR A 381 -26.89 25.58 33.79
N LYS A 382 -27.32 25.02 32.68
CA LYS A 382 -28.75 25.11 32.23
C LYS A 382 -29.72 24.48 33.24
N LEU A 383 -29.29 23.53 34.05
CA LEU A 383 -30.11 22.98 35.15
C LEU A 383 -30.00 23.74 36.45
N GLY A 384 -29.26 24.86 36.52
CA GLY A 384 -29.00 25.61 37.74
C GLY A 384 -28.06 24.86 38.74
N GLN A 385 -27.37 23.84 38.30
CA GLN A 385 -26.42 23.05 39.11
C GLN A 385 -25.05 23.73 39.09
N CYS A 386 -24.94 24.94 39.64
CA CYS A 386 -23.77 25.82 39.54
C CYS A 386 -22.48 25.22 40.03
N ALA A 387 -22.53 24.50 41.15
CA ALA A 387 -21.33 23.83 41.68
C ALA A 387 -20.76 22.80 40.72
N GLN A 388 -21.65 21.92 40.20
CA GLN A 388 -21.24 20.89 39.22
C GLN A 388 -20.77 21.49 37.91
N ALA A 389 -21.40 22.57 37.44
CA ALA A 389 -20.97 23.29 36.26
C ALA A 389 -19.54 23.84 36.41
N LYS A 390 -19.25 24.51 37.52
CA LYS A 390 -17.92 25.05 37.83
C LYS A 390 -16.88 23.95 37.99
N ASP A 391 -17.16 22.88 38.72
CA ASP A 391 -16.26 21.74 38.92
C ASP A 391 -15.94 21.01 37.63
N THR A 392 -16.92 20.89 36.74
CA THR A 392 -16.71 20.24 35.43
C THR A 392 -15.89 21.15 34.51
N PHE A 393 -16.21 22.43 34.43
CA PHE A 393 -15.51 23.39 33.59
C PHE A 393 -14.07 23.62 34.04
N ALA A 394 -13.79 23.56 35.37
CA ALA A 394 -12.45 23.69 35.91
C ALA A 394 -11.45 22.60 35.46
N LYS A 395 -11.92 21.52 34.85
CA LYS A 395 -11.05 20.50 34.28
C LYS A 395 -10.49 20.91 32.90
N ILE A 396 -11.01 21.97 32.29
CA ILE A 396 -10.54 22.50 31.01
C ILE A 396 -9.37 23.45 31.28
N ASP A 397 -8.24 23.22 30.60
CA ASP A 397 -7.10 24.13 30.69
C ASP A 397 -7.49 25.51 30.11
N SER A 398 -7.15 26.56 30.79
CA SER A 398 -7.39 27.94 30.37
C SER A 398 -6.73 28.28 29.02
N ALA A 399 -5.65 27.60 28.67
CA ALA A 399 -5.01 27.75 27.36
C ALA A 399 -5.93 27.32 26.18
N GLU A 400 -6.79 26.32 26.39
CA GLU A 400 -7.74 25.82 25.40
C GLU A 400 -8.90 26.79 25.08
N LEU A 401 -9.13 27.75 25.97
CA LEU A 401 -10.17 28.77 25.75
C LEU A 401 -9.75 29.81 24.70
N LYS A 402 -8.46 29.88 24.38
CA LYS A 402 -7.92 30.92 23.50
C LYS A 402 -8.39 30.69 22.07
N GLY A 403 -9.12 31.67 21.53
CA GLY A 403 -9.64 31.63 20.16
C GLY A 403 -10.97 30.85 20.00
N GLN A 404 -11.55 30.35 21.10
CA GLN A 404 -12.81 29.61 21.13
C GLN A 404 -13.92 30.47 21.76
N SER A 405 -14.65 31.25 20.95
CA SER A 405 -15.66 32.21 21.45
C SER A 405 -16.73 31.55 22.29
N GLU A 406 -17.26 30.40 21.86
CA GLU A 406 -18.32 29.66 22.54
C GLU A 406 -17.87 29.17 23.93
N LEU A 407 -16.65 28.58 24.03
CA LEU A 407 -16.07 28.19 25.33
C LEU A 407 -15.91 29.39 26.27
N GLN A 408 -15.52 30.56 25.75
CA GLN A 408 -15.35 31.77 26.55
C GLN A 408 -16.69 32.30 27.04
N GLU A 409 -17.75 32.24 26.23
CA GLU A 409 -19.10 32.60 26.61
C GLU A 409 -19.65 31.70 27.71
N HIS A 410 -19.47 30.36 27.55
CA HIS A 410 -19.86 29.40 28.58
C HIS A 410 -19.08 29.61 29.89
N ALA A 411 -17.76 29.81 29.80
CA ALA A 411 -16.92 30.13 30.97
C ALA A 411 -17.45 31.33 31.74
N SER A 412 -17.79 32.44 31.03
CA SER A 412 -18.31 33.64 31.60
C SER A 412 -19.68 33.46 32.28
N ALA A 413 -20.57 32.69 31.65
CA ALA A 413 -21.90 32.39 32.17
C ALA A 413 -21.81 31.50 33.43
N ILE A 414 -20.98 30.42 33.37
CA ILE A 414 -20.78 29.49 34.48
C ILE A 414 -20.14 30.16 35.70
N ALA A 415 -19.17 31.04 35.45
CA ALA A 415 -18.53 31.79 36.55
C ALA A 415 -19.51 32.63 37.36
N LYS A 416 -20.53 33.22 36.70
CA LYS A 416 -21.58 34.07 37.30
C LYS A 416 -22.77 33.28 37.87
N CYS A 417 -22.77 31.98 37.74
CA CYS A 417 -23.83 31.10 38.27
C CYS A 417 -23.78 31.05 39.81
N HIS A 418 -24.93 31.25 40.47
CA HIS A 418 -25.05 31.30 41.93
C HIS A 418 -26.01 30.24 42.46
#